data_11333bc7cdb831048a842a6d18b50e71
#
_entry.id   11333bc7cdb831048a842a6d18b50e71
#
_cell.length_a   1.000
_cell.length_b   1.000
_cell.length_c   1.000
_cell.angle_alpha   90.00
_cell.angle_beta   90.00
_cell.angle_gamma   90.00
#
_symmetry.space_group_name_H-M   'P 1'
#
loop_
_entity.id
_entity.type
_entity.pdbx_description
1 polymer ?
#
loop_
_entity_poly.entity_id
_entity_poly.type
_entity_poly.pdbx_seq_one_letter_code
_entity_poly.pdbx_strand_id
1 'polypeptide(L)'
;MEHTNVKILAISDVPSKALWDYDTRARLEGIDLILSCGDLPKKYLEYLTNFTAAPILYVHGNHDGSYQTQGEPGGCICVDDQVYTWKGLRIMGLGGCQRYNNEDTYQYTEKAMRRRVHKLEHQAHKRGGIDLLLTHAPAKGLNDGDDCAHRGFECF
;
A
#
# COMPACT_ATOMS: atom_id res chain seq x y z
N MET A 1 22.51 10.14 18.17
CA MET A 1 21.26 9.46 17.78
C MET A 1 21.65 8.25 16.95
N GLU A 2 21.42 7.05 17.46
CA GLU A 2 21.62 5.84 16.67
C GLU A 2 20.61 5.87 15.52
N HIS A 3 21.11 5.91 14.30
CA HIS A 3 20.29 5.71 13.11
C HIS A 3 19.88 4.23 13.10
N THR A 4 18.71 3.92 13.63
CA THR A 4 18.14 2.59 13.51
C THR A 4 17.71 2.43 12.04
N ASN A 5 18.47 1.64 11.29
CA ASN A 5 18.08 1.28 9.93
C ASN A 5 16.83 0.42 9.99
N VAL A 6 15.74 0.87 9.36
CA VAL A 6 14.48 0.13 9.23
C VAL A 6 14.50 -0.63 7.90
N LYS A 7 14.34 -1.95 7.97
CA LYS A 7 14.24 -2.82 6.81
C LYS A 7 12.79 -2.96 6.39
N ILE A 8 12.44 -2.43 5.22
CA ILE A 8 11.09 -2.47 4.67
C ILE A 8 11.05 -3.42 3.48
N LEU A 9 10.08 -4.33 3.47
CA LEU A 9 9.73 -5.15 2.33
C LEU A 9 8.49 -4.55 1.64
N ALA A 10 8.61 -4.17 0.37
CA ALA A 10 7.47 -3.75 -0.45
C ALA A 10 7.02 -4.91 -1.36
N ILE A 11 5.72 -5.15 -1.42
CA ILE A 11 5.07 -6.19 -2.24
C ILE A 11 3.86 -5.60 -2.97
N SER A 12 3.57 -6.10 -4.19
CA SER A 12 2.46 -5.64 -5.03
C SER A 12 2.07 -6.66 -6.09
N ASP A 13 0.83 -6.63 -6.54
CA ASP A 13 0.26 -7.25 -7.74
C ASP A 13 0.34 -8.78 -7.78
N VAL A 14 1.53 -9.33 -7.69
CA VAL A 14 1.75 -10.78 -7.86
C VAL A 14 2.37 -11.37 -6.60
N PRO A 15 1.74 -12.40 -5.99
CA PRO A 15 2.34 -13.13 -4.88
C PRO A 15 3.72 -13.66 -5.24
N SER A 16 4.73 -13.29 -4.46
CA SER A 16 6.08 -13.82 -4.66
C SER A 16 6.12 -15.29 -4.29
N LYS A 17 6.50 -16.16 -5.24
CA LYS A 17 6.71 -17.59 -4.96
C LYS A 17 7.73 -17.80 -3.85
N ALA A 18 8.76 -16.96 -3.79
CA ALA A 18 9.78 -17.03 -2.75
C ALA A 18 9.23 -16.78 -1.33
N LEU A 19 8.11 -16.05 -1.20
CA LEU A 19 7.45 -15.77 0.07
C LEU A 19 6.21 -16.64 0.31
N TRP A 20 5.87 -17.54 -0.62
CA TRP A 20 4.74 -18.47 -0.52
C TRP A 20 5.16 -19.91 -0.30
N ASP A 21 6.44 -20.21 -0.52
CA ASP A 21 7.02 -21.55 -0.46
C ASP A 21 7.71 -21.86 0.90
N TYR A 22 8.49 -22.93 0.91
CA TYR A 22 9.37 -23.30 2.02
C TYR A 22 10.31 -22.13 2.36
N ASP A 23 10.71 -21.96 3.55
CA ASP A 23 11.62 -20.90 4.04
C ASP A 23 11.04 -19.47 4.14
N THR A 24 9.73 -19.29 4.05
CA THR A 24 9.10 -17.96 4.21
C THR A 24 9.59 -17.24 5.46
N ARG A 25 9.70 -17.94 6.59
CA ARG A 25 10.20 -17.37 7.85
C ARG A 25 11.64 -16.85 7.73
N ALA A 26 12.53 -17.62 7.13
CA ALA A 26 13.93 -17.21 6.94
C ALA A 26 14.07 -16.00 6.02
N ARG A 27 13.21 -15.91 4.99
CA ARG A 27 13.18 -14.78 4.06
C ARG A 27 12.63 -13.50 4.66
N LEU A 28 11.75 -13.61 5.65
CA LEU A 28 11.17 -12.48 6.37
C LEU A 28 11.99 -12.10 7.61
N GLU A 29 13.06 -12.84 7.91
CA GLU A 29 13.94 -12.55 9.06
C GLU A 29 14.60 -11.18 8.91
N GLY A 30 14.53 -10.40 9.96
CA GLY A 30 15.09 -9.04 10.00
C GLY A 30 14.31 -8.00 9.18
N ILE A 31 13.15 -8.34 8.63
CA ILE A 31 12.21 -7.34 8.08
C ILE A 31 11.46 -6.70 9.24
N ASP A 32 11.47 -5.37 9.30
CA ASP A 32 10.82 -4.60 10.35
C ASP A 32 9.39 -4.19 10.01
N LEU A 33 9.10 -4.03 8.72
CA LEU A 33 7.82 -3.56 8.19
C LEU A 33 7.58 -4.13 6.80
N ILE A 34 6.35 -4.57 6.54
CA ILE A 34 5.91 -4.97 5.20
C ILE A 34 4.89 -3.95 4.70
N LEU A 35 5.09 -3.45 3.48
CA LEU A 35 4.19 -2.55 2.78
C LEU A 35 3.60 -3.26 1.56
N SER A 36 2.29 -3.45 1.55
CA SER A 36 1.56 -3.97 0.39
C SER A 36 0.94 -2.81 -0.39
N CYS A 37 1.35 -2.68 -1.64
CA CYS A 37 0.87 -1.64 -2.54
C CYS A 37 -0.44 -2.01 -3.26
N GLY A 38 -1.13 -3.08 -2.84
CA GLY A 38 -2.41 -3.51 -3.40
C GLY A 38 -2.31 -4.65 -4.42
N ASP A 39 -3.47 -5.10 -4.89
CA ASP A 39 -3.68 -6.16 -5.88
C ASP A 39 -3.06 -7.52 -5.47
N LEU A 40 -3.07 -7.81 -4.18
CA LEU A 40 -2.61 -9.09 -3.65
C LEU A 40 -3.77 -9.89 -3.05
N PRO A 41 -3.84 -11.21 -3.27
CA PRO A 41 -4.88 -12.03 -2.67
C PRO A 41 -4.89 -11.92 -1.14
N LYS A 42 -6.08 -11.74 -0.54
CA LYS A 42 -6.28 -11.71 0.91
C LYS A 42 -5.53 -12.85 1.61
N LYS A 43 -5.68 -14.08 1.12
CA LYS A 43 -5.03 -15.28 1.68
C LYS A 43 -3.51 -15.19 1.68
N TYR A 44 -2.92 -14.48 0.71
CA TYR A 44 -1.47 -14.30 0.67
C TYR A 44 -0.99 -13.37 1.78
N LEU A 45 -1.67 -12.25 1.99
CA LEU A 45 -1.33 -11.34 3.09
C LEU A 45 -1.52 -12.01 4.45
N GLU A 46 -2.65 -12.71 4.65
CA GLU A 46 -2.92 -13.47 5.87
C GLU A 46 -1.90 -14.60 6.11
N TYR A 47 -1.44 -15.26 5.04
CA TYR A 47 -0.39 -16.26 5.13
C TYR A 47 0.90 -15.66 5.67
N LEU A 48 1.34 -14.51 5.16
CA LEU A 48 2.58 -13.87 5.60
C LEU A 48 2.55 -13.52 7.09
N THR A 49 1.40 -13.16 7.66
CA THR A 49 1.28 -12.83 9.10
C THR A 49 1.65 -13.98 10.01
N ASN A 50 1.61 -15.23 9.53
CA ASN A 50 1.99 -16.40 10.33
C ASN A 50 3.51 -16.60 10.45
N PHE A 51 4.29 -15.90 9.63
CA PHE A 51 5.75 -16.12 9.52
C PHE A 51 6.59 -14.95 9.99
N THR A 52 5.98 -13.80 10.30
CA THR A 52 6.68 -12.62 10.78
C THR A 52 5.92 -11.90 11.88
N ALA A 53 6.68 -11.26 12.77
CA ALA A 53 6.13 -10.29 13.73
C ALA A 53 6.09 -8.85 13.16
N ALA A 54 6.69 -8.62 11.97
CA ALA A 54 6.63 -7.32 11.31
C ALA A 54 5.18 -7.01 10.92
N PRO A 55 4.65 -5.83 11.22
CA PRO A 55 3.32 -5.45 10.77
C PRO A 55 3.26 -5.36 9.25
N ILE A 56 2.12 -5.73 8.69
CA ILE A 56 1.81 -5.59 7.27
C ILE A 56 0.83 -4.43 7.13
N LEU A 57 1.30 -3.33 6.54
CA LEU A 57 0.45 -2.20 6.17
C LEU A 57 0.08 -2.33 4.69
N TYR A 58 -1.16 -2.03 4.35
CA TYR A 58 -1.60 -2.15 2.96
C TYR A 58 -2.52 -0.99 2.53
N VAL A 59 -2.52 -0.76 1.23
CA VAL A 59 -3.54 0.02 0.52
C VAL A 59 -4.22 -0.88 -0.50
N HIS A 60 -5.42 -0.51 -0.94
CA HIS A 60 -6.13 -1.28 -1.95
C HIS A 60 -5.59 -1.01 -3.36
N GLY A 61 -5.50 -2.06 -4.17
CA GLY A 61 -5.37 -1.94 -5.61
C GLY A 61 -6.74 -2.01 -6.29
N ASN A 62 -6.78 -1.82 -7.60
CA ASN A 62 -8.04 -1.83 -8.35
C ASN A 62 -8.68 -3.22 -8.52
N HIS A 63 -7.94 -4.30 -8.23
CA HIS A 63 -8.46 -5.67 -8.22
C HIS A 63 -8.82 -6.18 -6.83
N ASP A 64 -8.66 -5.38 -5.78
CA ASP A 64 -8.99 -5.78 -4.40
C ASP A 64 -10.48 -5.65 -4.05
N GLY A 65 -11.36 -5.47 -5.03
CA GLY A 65 -12.81 -5.37 -4.83
C GLY A 65 -13.43 -6.54 -4.07
N SER A 66 -12.81 -7.72 -4.14
CA SER A 66 -13.25 -8.89 -3.39
C SER A 66 -13.18 -8.71 -1.86
N TYR A 67 -12.33 -7.81 -1.36
CA TYR A 67 -12.24 -7.52 0.08
C TYR A 67 -13.53 -6.95 0.64
N GLN A 68 -14.32 -6.23 -0.17
CA GLN A 68 -15.62 -5.67 0.23
C GLN A 68 -16.63 -6.77 0.62
N THR A 69 -16.53 -7.96 0.01
CA THR A 69 -17.44 -9.09 0.27
C THR A 69 -16.85 -10.15 1.17
N GLN A 70 -15.54 -10.37 1.08
CA GLN A 70 -14.82 -11.39 1.85
C GLN A 70 -14.23 -10.85 3.16
N GLY A 71 -14.32 -9.54 3.38
CA GLY A 71 -13.65 -8.83 4.48
C GLY A 71 -12.17 -8.58 4.20
N GLU A 72 -11.62 -7.61 4.89
CA GLU A 72 -10.22 -7.19 4.80
C GLU A 72 -9.25 -8.30 5.26
N PRO A 73 -7.97 -8.28 4.82
CA PRO A 73 -6.97 -9.26 5.25
C PRO A 73 -6.76 -9.25 6.78
N GLY A 74 -7.00 -10.39 7.41
CA GLY A 74 -6.82 -10.55 8.86
C GLY A 74 -5.35 -10.41 9.27
N GLY A 75 -5.11 -9.71 10.37
CA GLY A 75 -3.75 -9.45 10.88
C GLY A 75 -2.96 -8.38 10.13
N CYS A 76 -3.54 -7.78 9.08
CA CYS A 76 -2.97 -6.65 8.34
C CYS A 76 -3.65 -5.34 8.74
N ILE A 77 -2.99 -4.23 8.49
CA ILE A 77 -3.46 -2.89 8.83
C ILE A 77 -3.72 -2.10 7.55
N CYS A 78 -4.99 -1.78 7.29
CA CYS A 78 -5.35 -0.89 6.19
C CYS A 78 -4.92 0.53 6.52
N VAL A 79 -4.10 1.12 5.68
CA VAL A 79 -3.67 2.52 5.79
C VAL A 79 -4.20 3.39 4.66
N ASP A 80 -5.10 2.85 3.85
CA ASP A 80 -5.74 3.60 2.76
C ASP A 80 -6.55 4.77 3.34
N ASP A 81 -6.42 5.94 2.73
CA ASP A 81 -7.00 7.21 3.19
C ASP A 81 -6.59 7.62 4.62
N GLN A 82 -5.39 7.25 5.06
CA GLN A 82 -4.88 7.57 6.39
C GLN A 82 -3.44 8.06 6.36
N VAL A 83 -3.08 8.83 7.39
CA VAL A 83 -1.68 9.05 7.77
C VAL A 83 -1.42 8.21 9.03
N TYR A 84 -0.74 7.10 8.87
CA TYR A 84 -0.42 6.14 9.92
C TYR A 84 0.99 6.39 10.46
N THR A 85 1.17 6.26 11.76
CA THR A 85 2.51 6.41 12.38
C THR A 85 2.96 5.08 12.97
N TRP A 86 4.09 4.57 12.49
CA TRP A 86 4.72 3.37 13.00
C TRP A 86 6.15 3.66 13.45
N LYS A 87 6.46 3.45 14.73
CA LYS A 87 7.77 3.73 15.33
C LYS A 87 8.36 5.10 14.94
N GLY A 88 7.52 6.12 14.84
CA GLY A 88 7.90 7.46 14.43
C GLY A 88 7.89 7.71 12.91
N LEU A 89 7.84 6.66 12.07
CA LEU A 89 7.70 6.77 10.62
C LEU A 89 6.24 7.11 10.26
N ARG A 90 6.02 8.24 9.59
CA ARG A 90 4.70 8.72 9.19
C ARG A 90 4.43 8.31 7.76
N ILE A 91 3.46 7.44 7.57
CA ILE A 91 3.12 6.80 6.30
C ILE A 91 1.74 7.30 5.87
N MET A 92 1.66 7.93 4.68
CA MET A 92 0.40 8.28 4.05
C MET A 92 0.03 7.18 3.05
N GLY A 93 -1.18 6.61 3.18
CA GLY A 93 -1.68 5.57 2.30
C GLY A 93 -2.74 6.10 1.32
N LEU A 94 -2.58 5.77 0.03
CA LEU A 94 -3.51 6.13 -1.05
C LEU A 94 -3.60 4.98 -2.06
N GLY A 95 -4.62 4.16 -1.93
CA GLY A 95 -4.87 3.05 -2.83
C GLY A 95 -5.62 3.44 -4.10
N GLY A 96 -5.72 2.47 -5.01
CA GLY A 96 -6.44 2.58 -6.28
C GLY A 96 -5.62 3.19 -7.41
N CYS A 97 -6.20 3.12 -8.61
CA CYS A 97 -5.58 3.59 -9.85
C CYS A 97 -6.43 4.63 -10.57
N GLN A 98 -5.91 5.16 -11.69
CA GLN A 98 -6.67 5.99 -12.62
C GLN A 98 -7.86 5.20 -13.19
N ARG A 99 -9.02 5.88 -13.30
CA ARG A 99 -10.22 5.27 -13.89
C ARG A 99 -10.01 4.97 -15.37
N TYR A 100 -10.16 3.71 -15.75
CA TYR A 100 -10.02 3.23 -17.12
C TYR A 100 -11.24 2.48 -17.65
N ASN A 101 -12.21 2.15 -16.78
CA ASN A 101 -13.46 1.50 -17.15
C ASN A 101 -14.63 2.06 -16.32
N ASN A 102 -15.82 1.45 -16.43
CA ASN A 102 -17.02 1.85 -15.69
C ASN A 102 -17.14 1.18 -14.30
N GLU A 103 -16.17 0.40 -13.87
CA GLU A 103 -16.12 -0.14 -12.52
C GLU A 103 -15.65 0.96 -11.56
N ASP A 104 -16.36 1.11 -10.44
CA ASP A 104 -16.05 2.17 -9.48
C ASP A 104 -15.13 1.71 -8.34
N THR A 105 -14.77 0.42 -8.32
CA THR A 105 -13.99 -0.15 -7.22
C THR A 105 -12.53 0.28 -7.33
N TYR A 106 -12.11 1.10 -6.38
CA TYR A 106 -10.75 1.62 -6.26
C TYR A 106 -10.19 2.26 -7.55
N GLN A 107 -11.07 2.81 -8.39
CA GLN A 107 -10.69 3.57 -9.57
C GLN A 107 -11.11 5.02 -9.42
N TYR A 108 -10.18 5.93 -9.57
CA TYR A 108 -10.38 7.35 -9.29
C TYR A 108 -10.02 8.24 -10.48
N THR A 109 -10.78 9.30 -10.67
CA THR A 109 -10.35 10.40 -11.55
C THR A 109 -9.24 11.19 -10.85
N GLU A 110 -8.39 11.89 -11.61
CA GLU A 110 -7.38 12.80 -11.06
C GLU A 110 -7.99 13.78 -10.02
N LYS A 111 -9.17 14.33 -10.35
CA LYS A 111 -9.90 15.23 -9.43
C LYS A 111 -10.31 14.54 -8.12
N ALA A 112 -10.75 13.29 -8.18
CA ALA A 112 -11.13 12.53 -6.99
C ALA A 112 -9.90 12.20 -6.13
N MET A 113 -8.81 11.76 -6.76
CA MET A 113 -7.55 11.49 -6.06
C MET A 113 -6.97 12.75 -5.43
N ARG A 114 -6.95 13.88 -6.12
CA ARG A 114 -6.51 15.17 -5.58
C ARG A 114 -7.28 15.60 -4.33
N ARG A 115 -8.59 15.29 -4.24
CA ARG A 115 -9.37 15.55 -3.02
C ARG A 115 -8.96 14.67 -1.86
N ARG A 116 -8.62 13.38 -2.12
CA ARG A 116 -8.10 12.45 -1.12
C ARG A 116 -6.75 12.94 -0.61
N VAL A 117 -5.83 13.27 -1.52
CA VAL A 117 -4.52 13.85 -1.17
C VAL A 117 -4.69 15.09 -0.28
N HIS A 118 -5.50 16.07 -0.71
CA HIS A 118 -5.70 17.31 0.06
C HIS A 118 -6.23 17.07 1.48
N LYS A 119 -7.15 16.12 1.62
CA LYS A 119 -7.65 15.73 2.96
C LYS A 119 -6.54 15.16 3.84
N LEU A 120 -5.65 14.36 3.26
CA LEU A 120 -4.54 13.73 4.00
C LEU A 120 -3.39 14.70 4.25
N GLU A 121 -3.11 15.65 3.36
CA GLU A 121 -2.14 16.73 3.59
C GLU A 121 -2.44 17.50 4.87
N HIS A 122 -3.72 17.78 5.13
CA HIS A 122 -4.12 18.45 6.37
C HIS A 122 -3.83 17.59 7.61
N GLN A 123 -4.03 16.27 7.54
CA GLN A 123 -3.65 15.35 8.62
C GLN A 123 -2.14 15.25 8.77
N ALA A 124 -1.43 15.17 7.64
CA ALA A 124 0.03 15.12 7.60
C ALA A 124 0.64 16.39 8.24
N HIS A 125 0.13 17.55 7.86
CA HIS A 125 0.60 18.82 8.42
C HIS A 125 0.48 18.86 9.95
N LYS A 126 -0.64 18.41 10.51
CA LYS A 126 -0.84 18.33 11.97
C LYS A 126 0.13 17.36 12.66
N ARG A 127 0.72 16.43 11.92
CA ARG A 127 1.68 15.43 12.42
C ARG A 127 3.14 15.79 12.11
N GLY A 128 3.38 16.96 11.51
CA GLY A 128 4.72 17.42 11.14
C GLY A 128 5.21 16.88 9.80
N GLY A 129 4.31 16.47 8.88
CA GLY A 129 4.62 15.96 7.54
C GLY A 129 4.46 14.45 7.40
N ILE A 130 4.98 13.90 6.31
CA ILE A 130 5.07 12.46 6.04
C ILE A 130 6.52 12.08 5.71
N ASP A 131 6.87 10.84 5.97
CA ASP A 131 8.18 10.28 5.66
C ASP A 131 8.11 9.32 4.48
N LEU A 132 6.93 8.70 4.26
CA LEU A 132 6.69 7.74 3.21
C LEU A 132 5.27 7.88 2.66
N LEU A 133 5.16 7.84 1.32
CA LEU A 133 3.89 7.73 0.60
C LEU A 133 3.75 6.29 0.09
N LEU A 134 2.71 5.59 0.56
CA LEU A 134 2.36 4.24 0.12
C LEU A 134 1.17 4.34 -0.84
N THR A 135 1.39 3.98 -2.10
CA THR A 135 0.36 4.03 -3.14
C THR A 135 0.28 2.73 -3.92
N HIS A 136 -0.86 2.50 -4.58
CA HIS A 136 -0.97 1.46 -5.59
C HIS A 136 -0.52 1.99 -6.96
N ALA A 137 -1.16 3.05 -7.46
CA ALA A 137 -0.70 3.70 -8.68
C ALA A 137 0.56 4.54 -8.45
N PRO A 138 1.47 4.63 -9.42
CA PRO A 138 2.65 5.48 -9.33
C PRO A 138 2.30 6.98 -9.41
N ALA A 139 3.25 7.82 -9.09
CA ALA A 139 3.21 9.23 -9.48
C ALA A 139 3.47 9.36 -10.99
N LYS A 140 2.82 10.32 -11.65
CA LYS A 140 3.01 10.58 -13.07
C LYS A 140 4.48 10.87 -13.39
N GLY A 141 5.03 10.17 -14.37
CA GLY A 141 6.43 10.30 -14.78
C GLY A 141 7.43 9.50 -13.94
N LEU A 142 6.95 8.72 -12.94
CA LEU A 142 7.80 7.85 -12.13
C LEU A 142 7.38 6.38 -12.32
N ASN A 143 7.96 5.72 -13.31
CA ASN A 143 7.67 4.33 -13.69
C ASN A 143 6.20 4.05 -14.04
N ASP A 144 5.44 5.07 -14.42
CA ASP A 144 4.08 4.92 -14.89
C ASP A 144 4.04 4.47 -16.36
N GLY A 145 2.91 3.86 -16.76
CA GLY A 145 2.69 3.42 -18.13
C GLY A 145 1.96 4.45 -18.98
N ASP A 146 1.96 4.24 -20.30
CA ASP A 146 1.27 5.12 -21.25
C ASP A 146 -0.24 4.83 -21.34
N ASP A 147 -0.69 3.64 -20.94
CA ASP A 147 -2.10 3.27 -20.96
C ASP A 147 -2.88 3.82 -19.74
N CYS A 148 -4.21 3.86 -19.88
CA CYS A 148 -5.06 4.48 -18.86
C CYS A 148 -5.00 3.78 -17.48
N ALA A 149 -4.75 2.47 -17.43
CA ALA A 149 -4.75 1.70 -16.20
C ALA A 149 -3.44 1.90 -15.41
N HIS A 150 -2.31 2.07 -16.11
CA HIS A 150 -0.99 2.18 -15.50
C HIS A 150 -0.46 3.63 -15.45
N ARG A 151 -1.25 4.59 -15.92
CA ARG A 151 -0.88 5.99 -15.83
C ARG A 151 -0.89 6.46 -14.38
N GLY A 152 0.19 7.14 -13.98
CA GLY A 152 0.33 7.71 -12.64
C GLY A 152 -0.55 8.95 -12.42
N PHE A 153 -0.77 9.28 -11.14
CA PHE A 153 -1.48 10.50 -10.75
C PHE A 153 -0.54 11.70 -10.72
N GLU A 154 -1.04 12.83 -11.20
CA GLU A 154 -0.29 14.12 -11.18
C GLU A 154 -0.19 14.72 -9.78
N CYS A 155 -1.08 14.33 -8.87
CA CYS A 155 -1.17 14.88 -7.52
C CYS A 155 -0.32 14.15 -6.48
N PHE A 156 0.45 13.15 -6.87
CA PHE A 156 1.36 12.40 -5.98
C PHE A 156 2.74 13.04 -5.86
#